data_e812d1c47c357ba689bba62621aaba90
#
_entry.id   e812d1c47c357ba689bba62621aaba90
#
_cell.length_a   1.000
_cell.length_b   1.000
_cell.length_c   1.000
_cell.angle_alpha   90.00
_cell.angle_beta   90.00
_cell.angle_gamma   90.00
#
_symmetry.space_group_name_H-M   'P 1'
#
loop_
_entity.id
_entity.type
_entity.pdbx_description
1 polymer ?
#
loop_
_entity_poly.entity_id
_entity_poly.type
_entity_poly.pdbx_seq_one_letter_code
_entity_poly.pdbx_strand_id
1 'polypeptide(L)'
;MDERDIEALRVAYNKEHPHEKPIPKKGEVWKEITRRLKDACKSSTPECIVRNLISKPAAPMSWSVNPEEWLSSDDIDECQKQYMKLLPDYYFVGTVPIDFDTHSETGKCLVSALCSLDLRDLKKKGYQRVGIVFNTDVSTGPGEHWIAAFCDFRDELEYPQMTYFDSYAQKPEPEVQRLMHRWSEQMPGMKLRYNKVRHQYKNAQCGMYCLYFLHCSLFDIPMQEVVPDDVVAMMRPMFFKVA
;
A
#
# COMPACT_ATOMS: atom_id res chain seq x y z
N MET A 1 1.83 -9.67 13.24
CA MET A 1 3.13 -8.98 13.11
C MET A 1 4.21 -9.97 13.51
N ASP A 2 5.10 -10.27 12.61
CA ASP A 2 6.16 -11.27 12.82
C ASP A 2 7.42 -10.65 13.46
N GLU A 3 8.44 -11.49 13.74
CA GLU A 3 9.69 -11.04 14.36
C GLU A 3 10.47 -10.03 13.48
N ARG A 4 10.34 -10.13 12.16
CA ARG A 4 11.00 -9.21 11.20
C ARG A 4 10.35 -7.84 11.25
N ASP A 5 9.01 -7.78 11.33
CA ASP A 5 8.27 -6.54 11.50
C ASP A 5 8.69 -5.84 12.80
N ILE A 6 8.73 -6.59 13.92
CA ILE A 6 9.11 -6.04 15.23
C ILE A 6 10.55 -5.51 15.20
N GLU A 7 11.47 -6.21 14.55
CA GLU A 7 12.86 -5.75 14.42
C GLU A 7 12.95 -4.47 13.54
N ALA A 8 12.20 -4.40 12.44
CA ALA A 8 12.15 -3.20 11.61
C ALA A 8 11.61 -1.99 12.39
N LEU A 9 10.55 -2.17 13.18
CA LEU A 9 9.99 -1.13 14.05
C LEU A 9 10.97 -0.70 15.15
N ARG A 10 11.71 -1.64 15.73
CA ARG A 10 12.77 -1.33 16.70
C ARG A 10 13.85 -0.44 16.11
N VAL A 11 14.31 -0.79 14.90
CA VAL A 11 15.32 0.00 14.18
C VAL A 11 14.78 1.40 13.87
N ALA A 12 13.55 1.49 13.39
CA ALA A 12 12.90 2.76 13.10
C ALA A 12 12.76 3.61 14.38
N TYR A 13 12.28 3.01 15.48
CA TYR A 13 12.16 3.71 16.76
C TYR A 13 13.49 4.30 17.20
N ASN A 14 14.55 3.49 17.26
CA ASN A 14 15.87 3.94 17.70
C ASN A 14 16.44 5.06 16.82
N LYS A 15 16.12 5.05 15.54
CA LYS A 15 16.52 6.10 14.59
C LYS A 15 15.79 7.42 14.83
N GLU A 16 14.47 7.36 15.07
CA GLU A 16 13.64 8.54 15.28
C GLU A 16 13.83 9.16 16.69
N HIS A 17 14.35 8.36 17.65
CA HIS A 17 14.57 8.79 19.03
C HIS A 17 16.04 8.64 19.46
N PRO A 18 16.99 9.37 18.77
CA PRO A 18 18.42 9.18 18.98
C PRO A 18 18.91 9.61 20.37
N HIS A 19 18.13 10.42 21.10
CA HIS A 19 18.44 10.89 22.45
C HIS A 19 17.94 9.97 23.56
N GLU A 20 17.15 8.96 23.22
CA GLU A 20 16.67 7.95 24.16
C GLU A 20 17.62 6.75 24.21
N LYS A 21 17.58 6.00 25.33
CA LYS A 21 18.31 4.73 25.43
C LYS A 21 17.77 3.78 24.35
N PRO A 22 18.62 3.26 23.44
CA PRO A 22 18.16 2.38 22.37
C PRO A 22 17.46 1.13 22.92
N ILE A 23 16.36 0.72 22.26
CA ILE A 23 15.69 -0.55 22.51
C ILE A 23 16.63 -1.66 22.06
N PRO A 24 17.01 -2.62 22.95
CA PRO A 24 17.91 -3.70 22.60
C PRO A 24 17.24 -4.70 21.65
N LYS A 25 18.06 -5.44 20.89
CA LYS A 25 17.60 -6.47 19.94
C LYS A 25 16.96 -7.69 20.63
N LYS A 26 17.35 -7.96 21.89
CA LYS A 26 16.87 -9.10 22.68
C LYS A 26 15.91 -8.62 23.76
N GLY A 27 14.90 -9.45 24.07
CA GLY A 27 13.90 -9.17 25.11
C GLY A 27 12.50 -8.90 24.52
N GLU A 28 11.61 -8.34 25.32
CA GLU A 28 10.23 -8.04 24.93
C GLU A 28 10.15 -6.74 24.09
N VAL A 29 10.75 -6.76 22.89
CA VAL A 29 10.89 -5.57 22.01
C VAL A 29 9.56 -4.90 21.74
N TRP A 30 8.54 -5.66 21.34
CA TRP A 30 7.20 -5.13 21.08
C TRP A 30 6.60 -4.39 22.30
N LYS A 31 6.70 -5.01 23.46
CA LYS A 31 6.20 -4.41 24.71
C LYS A 31 6.95 -3.12 25.08
N GLU A 32 8.23 -3.06 24.79
CA GLU A 32 9.01 -1.83 25.05
C GLU A 32 8.65 -0.72 24.06
N ILE A 33 8.46 -1.02 22.77
CA ILE A 33 7.99 -0.04 21.76
C ILE A 33 6.62 0.51 22.17
N THR A 34 5.65 -0.37 22.48
CA THR A 34 4.29 0.03 22.85
C THR A 34 4.28 0.85 24.14
N ARG A 35 5.12 0.49 25.11
CA ARG A 35 5.27 1.26 26.36
C ARG A 35 5.77 2.69 26.11
N ARG A 36 6.76 2.84 25.23
CA ARG A 36 7.34 4.16 24.92
C ARG A 36 6.41 5.03 24.08
N LEU A 37 5.63 4.42 23.19
CA LEU A 37 4.65 5.13 22.35
C LEU A 37 3.26 5.23 23.01
N LYS A 38 3.10 4.89 24.29
CA LYS A 38 1.82 4.83 24.99
C LYS A 38 0.99 6.12 24.87
N ASP A 39 1.63 7.29 24.94
CA ASP A 39 0.93 8.57 24.88
C ASP A 39 0.46 8.90 23.46
N ALA A 40 1.23 8.49 22.43
CA ALA A 40 0.87 8.66 21.02
C ALA A 40 -0.05 7.55 20.52
N CYS A 41 0.06 6.34 21.09
CA CYS A 41 -0.65 5.13 20.67
C CYS A 41 -1.37 4.46 21.84
N LYS A 42 -2.49 5.01 22.28
CA LYS A 42 -3.28 4.44 23.39
C LYS A 42 -3.79 3.04 23.11
N SER A 43 -4.10 2.72 21.86
CA SER A 43 -4.58 1.41 21.43
C SER A 43 -3.48 0.33 21.34
N SER A 44 -2.22 0.73 21.26
CA SER A 44 -1.05 -0.16 21.06
C SER A 44 -1.21 -1.14 19.89
N THR A 45 -2.02 -0.77 18.87
CA THR A 45 -2.21 -1.58 17.65
C THR A 45 -1.00 -1.46 16.72
N PRO A 46 -0.71 -2.50 15.91
CA PRO A 46 0.33 -2.43 14.89
C PRO A 46 0.17 -1.23 13.96
N GLU A 47 -1.05 -0.93 13.54
CA GLU A 47 -1.37 0.24 12.71
C GLU A 47 -0.93 1.55 13.37
N CYS A 48 -1.29 1.76 14.62
CA CYS A 48 -0.93 2.99 15.34
C CYS A 48 0.59 3.11 15.51
N ILE A 49 1.28 2.04 15.84
CA ILE A 49 2.74 2.02 16.01
C ILE A 49 3.44 2.35 14.67
N VAL A 50 3.06 1.68 13.57
CA VAL A 50 3.62 1.94 12.24
C VAL A 50 3.36 3.39 11.83
N ARG A 51 2.14 3.90 12.01
CA ARG A 51 1.79 5.28 11.67
C ARG A 51 2.61 6.33 12.42
N ASN A 52 3.04 6.03 13.65
CA ASN A 52 3.91 6.92 14.42
C ASN A 52 5.40 6.80 14.08
N LEU A 53 5.84 5.66 13.56
CA LEU A 53 7.25 5.41 13.21
C LEU A 53 7.56 5.58 11.72
N ILE A 54 6.53 5.67 10.87
CA ILE A 54 6.71 5.80 9.42
C ILE A 54 7.32 7.16 9.08
N SER A 55 8.42 7.14 8.31
CA SER A 55 9.04 8.36 7.81
C SER A 55 8.28 8.86 6.58
N LYS A 56 7.28 9.70 6.80
CA LYS A 56 6.42 10.22 5.73
C LYS A 56 7.23 11.06 4.74
N PRO A 57 6.98 10.92 3.42
CA PRO A 57 7.55 11.83 2.42
C PRO A 57 7.04 13.26 2.63
N ALA A 58 7.77 14.23 2.13
CA ALA A 58 7.31 15.62 2.12
C ALA A 58 6.10 15.76 1.20
N ALA A 59 5.10 16.53 1.64
CA ALA A 59 4.01 16.90 0.76
C ALA A 59 4.51 17.80 -0.39
N PRO A 60 3.98 17.67 -1.61
CA PRO A 60 4.27 18.60 -2.69
C PRO A 60 4.02 20.06 -2.28
N MET A 61 4.93 20.95 -2.64
CA MET A 61 4.79 22.38 -2.31
C MET A 61 3.53 23.01 -2.93
N SER A 62 3.09 22.51 -4.08
CA SER A 62 1.87 22.91 -4.77
C SER A 62 0.60 22.76 -3.93
N TRP A 63 0.59 21.85 -2.94
CA TRP A 63 -0.58 21.64 -2.07
C TRP A 63 -0.91 22.84 -1.19
N SER A 64 0.05 23.74 -0.95
CA SER A 64 -0.20 25.01 -0.26
C SER A 64 -1.15 25.93 -1.05
N VAL A 65 -1.18 25.79 -2.39
CA VAL A 65 -2.03 26.56 -3.31
C VAL A 65 -3.22 25.71 -3.80
N ASN A 66 -3.00 24.41 -4.04
CA ASN A 66 -4.01 23.47 -4.51
C ASN A 66 -4.05 22.23 -3.58
N PRO A 67 -4.78 22.29 -2.47
CA PRO A 67 -4.84 21.17 -1.51
C PRO A 67 -5.58 19.93 -2.05
N GLU A 68 -6.31 20.05 -3.16
CA GLU A 68 -7.00 18.96 -3.83
C GLU A 68 -6.24 18.44 -5.05
N GLU A 69 -4.98 18.84 -5.24
CA GLU A 69 -4.15 18.34 -6.34
C GLU A 69 -4.07 16.82 -6.35
N TRP A 70 -4.09 16.26 -7.55
CA TRP A 70 -3.94 14.82 -7.75
C TRP A 70 -2.55 14.36 -7.29
N LEU A 71 -2.49 13.15 -6.75
CA LEU A 71 -1.21 12.51 -6.48
C LEU A 71 -0.55 12.10 -7.78
N SER A 72 0.73 12.38 -7.89
CA SER A 72 1.59 11.83 -8.94
C SER A 72 1.98 10.39 -8.63
N SER A 73 2.57 9.70 -9.61
CA SER A 73 3.18 8.38 -9.41
C SER A 73 4.23 8.41 -8.31
N ASP A 74 5.08 9.44 -8.31
CA ASP A 74 6.15 9.60 -7.32
C ASP A 74 5.61 9.76 -5.90
N ASP A 75 4.52 10.53 -5.71
CA ASP A 75 3.89 10.69 -4.40
C ASP A 75 3.40 9.36 -3.83
N ILE A 76 2.75 8.54 -4.67
CA ILE A 76 2.24 7.23 -4.27
C ILE A 76 3.41 6.28 -3.97
N ASP A 77 4.39 6.22 -4.86
CA ASP A 77 5.55 5.33 -4.75
C ASP A 77 6.37 5.65 -3.51
N GLU A 78 6.69 6.93 -3.26
CA GLU A 78 7.46 7.34 -2.09
C GLU A 78 6.71 7.03 -0.77
N CYS A 79 5.40 7.21 -0.76
CA CYS A 79 4.58 6.83 0.40
C CYS A 79 4.66 5.32 0.65
N GLN A 80 4.46 4.48 -0.36
CA GLN A 80 4.44 3.02 -0.22
C GLN A 80 5.81 2.44 0.10
N LYS A 81 6.91 3.03 -0.41
CA LYS A 81 8.28 2.65 -0.04
C LYS A 81 8.55 2.78 1.48
N GLN A 82 7.87 3.70 2.17
CA GLN A 82 8.02 3.81 3.62
C GLN A 82 7.37 2.64 4.35
N TYR A 83 6.20 2.16 3.86
CA TYR A 83 5.58 0.96 4.41
C TYR A 83 6.46 -0.28 4.23
N MET A 84 7.08 -0.47 3.06
CA MET A 84 8.01 -1.58 2.81
C MET A 84 9.21 -1.60 3.79
N LYS A 85 9.65 -0.44 4.28
CA LYS A 85 10.75 -0.36 5.28
C LYS A 85 10.34 -0.86 6.65
N LEU A 86 9.06 -0.73 7.01
CA LEU A 86 8.52 -1.09 8.33
C LEU A 86 7.82 -2.44 8.34
N LEU A 87 7.41 -2.94 7.16
CA LEU A 87 6.70 -4.20 6.95
C LEU A 87 7.50 -5.05 5.95
N PRO A 88 8.50 -5.80 6.39
CA PRO A 88 9.41 -6.55 5.52
C PRO A 88 8.75 -7.64 4.69
N ASP A 89 7.54 -8.08 5.04
CA ASP A 89 6.75 -9.04 4.27
C ASP A 89 5.90 -8.37 3.17
N TYR A 90 5.86 -7.03 3.14
CA TYR A 90 5.14 -6.25 2.15
C TYR A 90 6.02 -5.90 0.95
N TYR A 91 5.54 -6.19 -0.25
CA TYR A 91 6.14 -5.81 -1.52
C TYR A 91 5.20 -4.87 -2.28
N PHE A 92 5.64 -3.65 -2.52
CA PHE A 92 4.92 -2.72 -3.39
C PHE A 92 5.56 -2.77 -4.78
N VAL A 93 4.75 -3.12 -5.78
CA VAL A 93 5.22 -3.25 -7.17
C VAL A 93 5.59 -1.89 -7.77
N GLY A 94 4.85 -0.86 -7.38
CA GLY A 94 4.93 0.49 -7.93
C GLY A 94 3.61 0.94 -8.51
N THR A 95 3.61 2.18 -9.02
CA THR A 95 2.56 2.70 -9.89
C THR A 95 2.84 2.29 -11.33
N VAL A 96 1.83 1.76 -12.02
CA VAL A 96 1.97 1.28 -13.40
C VAL A 96 0.81 1.77 -14.26
N PRO A 97 1.01 1.97 -15.59
CA PRO A 97 -0.08 2.29 -16.52
C PRO A 97 -0.92 1.04 -16.79
N ILE A 98 -2.15 1.22 -17.31
CA ILE A 98 -3.06 0.10 -17.56
C ILE A 98 -2.54 -0.86 -18.61
N ASP A 99 -1.77 -0.37 -19.58
CA ASP A 99 -1.16 -1.16 -20.66
C ASP A 99 0.14 -1.88 -20.24
N PHE A 100 0.35 -2.09 -18.93
CA PHE A 100 1.56 -2.65 -18.30
C PHE A 100 2.03 -3.98 -18.93
N ASP A 101 1.14 -4.81 -19.46
CA ASP A 101 1.44 -6.13 -20.07
C ASP A 101 1.54 -6.09 -21.60
N THR A 102 1.52 -4.90 -22.20
CA THR A 102 1.75 -4.73 -23.63
C THR A 102 3.18 -5.13 -23.98
N HIS A 103 3.32 -5.85 -25.11
CA HIS A 103 4.63 -6.31 -25.59
C HIS A 103 5.06 -5.52 -26.81
N SER A 104 6.34 -5.13 -26.84
CA SER A 104 6.98 -4.55 -28.02
C SER A 104 7.10 -5.57 -29.17
N GLU A 105 7.45 -5.12 -30.36
CA GLU A 105 7.75 -6.00 -31.51
C GLU A 105 8.85 -7.03 -31.21
N THR A 106 9.76 -6.73 -30.28
CA THR A 106 10.81 -7.65 -29.83
C THR A 106 10.34 -8.58 -28.70
N GLY A 107 9.06 -8.56 -28.34
CA GLY A 107 8.48 -9.41 -27.30
C GLY A 107 8.78 -8.93 -25.87
N LYS A 108 9.38 -7.74 -25.68
CA LYS A 108 9.64 -7.19 -24.35
C LYS A 108 8.38 -6.57 -23.77
N CYS A 109 7.98 -7.01 -22.59
CA CYS A 109 6.85 -6.45 -21.84
C CYS A 109 7.15 -5.03 -21.35
N LEU A 110 6.17 -4.13 -21.40
CA LEU A 110 6.28 -2.73 -21.00
C LEU A 110 6.74 -2.61 -19.54
N VAL A 111 6.07 -3.27 -18.61
CA VAL A 111 6.47 -3.32 -17.21
C VAL A 111 7.01 -4.71 -16.89
N SER A 112 8.26 -4.95 -17.32
CA SER A 112 8.91 -6.27 -17.21
C SER A 112 8.88 -6.84 -15.80
N ALA A 113 9.04 -6.00 -14.76
CA ALA A 113 9.00 -6.41 -13.36
C ALA A 113 7.65 -7.04 -12.97
N LEU A 114 6.52 -6.52 -13.52
CA LEU A 114 5.18 -7.04 -13.25
C LEU A 114 4.85 -8.25 -14.11
N CYS A 115 5.28 -8.26 -15.37
CA CYS A 115 5.03 -9.39 -16.27
C CYS A 115 5.73 -10.68 -15.83
N SER A 116 6.93 -10.55 -15.26
CA SER A 116 7.73 -11.68 -14.76
C SER A 116 7.50 -11.99 -13.28
N LEU A 117 6.63 -11.23 -12.60
CA LEU A 117 6.42 -11.41 -11.16
C LEU A 117 5.72 -12.73 -10.89
N ASP A 118 6.37 -13.56 -10.05
CA ASP A 118 5.84 -14.80 -9.54
C ASP A 118 5.66 -14.70 -8.02
N LEU A 119 4.42 -14.86 -7.55
CA LEU A 119 4.07 -14.76 -6.12
C LEU A 119 4.76 -15.86 -5.29
N ARG A 120 5.02 -17.03 -5.88
CA ARG A 120 5.72 -18.13 -5.19
C ARG A 120 7.18 -17.76 -4.93
N ASP A 121 7.82 -17.06 -5.86
CA ASP A 121 9.17 -16.56 -5.68
C ASP A 121 9.24 -15.40 -4.70
N LEU A 122 8.24 -14.53 -4.68
CA LEU A 122 8.10 -13.52 -3.62
C LEU A 122 7.95 -14.18 -2.25
N LYS A 123 7.12 -15.22 -2.14
CA LYS A 123 6.94 -15.97 -0.88
C LYS A 123 8.25 -16.60 -0.39
N LYS A 124 9.05 -17.20 -1.29
CA LYS A 124 10.39 -17.74 -0.96
C LYS A 124 11.34 -16.66 -0.44
N LYS A 125 11.20 -15.42 -0.91
CA LYS A 125 11.97 -14.24 -0.45
C LYS A 125 11.44 -13.64 0.86
N GLY A 126 10.32 -14.19 1.37
CA GLY A 126 9.70 -13.74 2.62
C GLY A 126 8.61 -12.68 2.46
N TYR A 127 8.24 -12.31 1.25
CA TYR A 127 7.08 -11.46 1.02
C TYR A 127 5.79 -12.27 1.07
N GLN A 128 4.76 -11.71 1.66
CA GLN A 128 3.45 -12.36 1.80
C GLN A 128 2.29 -11.43 1.46
N ARG A 129 2.57 -10.14 1.28
CA ARG A 129 1.60 -9.11 0.91
C ARG A 129 2.16 -8.31 -0.27
N VAL A 130 1.32 -8.07 -1.28
CA VAL A 130 1.72 -7.35 -2.49
C VAL A 130 0.71 -6.26 -2.79
N GLY A 131 1.18 -5.02 -2.87
CA GLY A 131 0.38 -3.87 -3.29
C GLY A 131 0.80 -3.39 -4.67
N ILE A 132 -0.16 -2.87 -5.42
CA ILE A 132 0.06 -2.27 -6.73
C ILE A 132 -0.98 -1.18 -6.97
N VAL A 133 -0.59 -0.10 -7.63
CA VAL A 133 -1.49 0.98 -8.07
C VAL A 133 -1.38 1.12 -9.58
N PHE A 134 -2.52 1.22 -10.25
CA PHE A 134 -2.59 1.38 -11.69
C PHE A 134 -3.15 2.77 -12.02
N ASN A 135 -2.60 3.40 -13.06
CA ASN A 135 -3.29 4.45 -13.76
C ASN A 135 -4.17 3.83 -14.85
N THR A 136 -5.44 4.23 -14.96
CA THR A 136 -6.34 3.70 -15.98
C THR A 136 -6.00 4.16 -17.40
N ASP A 137 -5.10 5.14 -17.52
CA ASP A 137 -4.57 5.59 -18.81
C ASP A 137 -3.36 4.74 -19.23
N VAL A 138 -3.07 4.76 -20.53
CA VAL A 138 -1.92 4.08 -21.13
C VAL A 138 -0.62 4.80 -20.81
N SER A 139 0.50 4.14 -20.99
CA SER A 139 1.85 4.65 -20.67
C SER A 139 2.25 5.94 -21.40
N THR A 140 1.60 6.25 -22.51
CA THR A 140 1.82 7.47 -23.31
C THR A 140 0.80 8.57 -23.05
N GLY A 141 -0.19 8.30 -22.21
CA GLY A 141 -1.25 9.23 -21.86
C GLY A 141 -0.88 10.17 -20.69
N PRO A 142 -1.67 11.23 -20.47
CA PRO A 142 -1.44 12.20 -19.38
C PRO A 142 -1.81 11.66 -17.98
N GLY A 143 -2.50 10.54 -17.93
CA GLY A 143 -3.08 9.97 -16.71
C GLY A 143 -4.54 10.38 -16.51
N GLU A 144 -5.35 9.43 -16.02
CA GLU A 144 -6.79 9.65 -15.83
C GLU A 144 -7.24 9.37 -14.40
N HIS A 145 -7.02 8.16 -13.91
CA HIS A 145 -7.58 7.69 -12.65
C HIS A 145 -6.67 6.66 -11.99
N TRP A 146 -6.60 6.70 -10.65
CA TRP A 146 -5.86 5.74 -9.85
C TRP A 146 -6.78 4.67 -9.29
N ILE A 147 -6.41 3.42 -9.51
CA ILE A 147 -7.02 2.22 -8.95
C ILE A 147 -5.94 1.36 -8.30
N ALA A 148 -6.31 0.47 -7.40
CA ALA A 148 -5.34 -0.32 -6.67
C ALA A 148 -5.71 -1.81 -6.62
N ALA A 149 -4.72 -2.65 -6.36
CA ALA A 149 -4.96 -4.03 -5.98
C ALA A 149 -4.03 -4.43 -4.84
N PHE A 150 -4.51 -5.32 -3.99
CA PHE A 150 -3.78 -5.87 -2.87
C PHE A 150 -3.92 -7.39 -2.86
N CYS A 151 -2.78 -8.07 -2.86
CA CYS A 151 -2.71 -9.53 -2.79
C CYS A 151 -2.13 -9.93 -1.44
N ASP A 152 -2.85 -10.78 -0.72
CA ASP A 152 -2.48 -11.27 0.61
C ASP A 152 -2.47 -12.80 0.59
N PHE A 153 -1.30 -13.38 0.84
CA PHE A 153 -1.09 -14.82 0.89
C PHE A 153 -0.30 -15.24 2.13
N ARG A 154 -0.55 -14.52 3.24
CA ARG A 154 -0.01 -14.87 4.56
C ARG A 154 -0.49 -16.25 4.98
N ASP A 155 0.38 -16.99 5.67
CA ASP A 155 0.11 -18.38 6.06
C ASP A 155 -1.01 -18.53 7.12
N GLU A 156 -1.28 -17.47 7.88
CA GLU A 156 -2.37 -17.42 8.87
C GLU A 156 -3.78 -17.23 8.26
N LEU A 157 -3.87 -16.92 6.97
CA LEU A 157 -5.17 -16.78 6.29
C LEU A 157 -5.75 -18.15 5.95
N GLU A 158 -7.07 -18.27 6.02
CA GLU A 158 -7.79 -19.47 5.56
C GLU A 158 -7.53 -19.76 4.07
N TYR A 159 -7.38 -18.71 3.26
CA TYR A 159 -7.05 -18.78 1.83
C TYR A 159 -6.33 -17.50 1.37
N PRO A 160 -5.45 -17.59 0.38
CA PRO A 160 -4.90 -16.39 -0.26
C PRO A 160 -6.03 -15.56 -0.90
N GLN A 161 -5.85 -14.26 -0.97
CA GLN A 161 -6.83 -13.38 -1.60
C GLN A 161 -6.17 -12.26 -2.38
N MET A 162 -6.83 -11.82 -3.44
CA MET A 162 -6.49 -10.61 -4.16
C MET A 162 -7.73 -9.75 -4.29
N THR A 163 -7.64 -8.51 -3.80
CA THR A 163 -8.72 -7.54 -3.83
C THR A 163 -8.33 -6.39 -4.75
N TYR A 164 -9.15 -6.15 -5.77
CA TYR A 164 -9.11 -4.95 -6.58
C TYR A 164 -9.95 -3.86 -5.91
N PHE A 165 -9.48 -2.63 -6.01
CA PHE A 165 -10.14 -1.46 -5.47
C PHE A 165 -10.21 -0.33 -6.49
N ASP A 166 -11.41 0.17 -6.71
CA ASP A 166 -11.69 1.42 -7.40
C ASP A 166 -12.62 2.27 -6.53
N SER A 167 -12.24 3.50 -6.25
CA SER A 167 -13.03 4.42 -5.44
C SER A 167 -14.40 4.74 -6.04
N TYR A 168 -14.59 4.58 -7.35
CA TYR A 168 -15.89 4.66 -8.03
C TYR A 168 -16.68 3.35 -8.02
N ALA A 169 -16.13 2.26 -7.48
CA ALA A 169 -16.69 0.91 -7.47
C ALA A 169 -16.91 0.33 -8.88
N GLN A 170 -16.09 0.72 -9.85
CA GLN A 170 -16.07 0.08 -11.16
C GLN A 170 -15.50 -1.34 -11.05
N LYS A 171 -15.88 -2.21 -11.98
CA LYS A 171 -15.27 -3.54 -12.09
C LYS A 171 -13.82 -3.42 -12.54
N PRO A 172 -12.97 -4.42 -12.21
CA PRO A 172 -11.59 -4.40 -12.69
C PRO A 172 -11.52 -4.28 -14.21
N GLU A 173 -10.56 -3.47 -14.69
CA GLU A 173 -10.23 -3.36 -16.10
C GLU A 173 -9.76 -4.73 -16.64
N PRO A 174 -9.94 -5.02 -17.96
CA PRO A 174 -9.58 -6.33 -18.53
C PRO A 174 -8.12 -6.71 -18.27
N GLU A 175 -7.20 -5.75 -18.28
CA GLU A 175 -5.77 -5.93 -18.01
C GLU A 175 -5.55 -6.40 -16.59
N VAL A 176 -6.20 -5.75 -15.63
CA VAL A 176 -6.13 -6.11 -14.21
C VAL A 176 -6.80 -7.46 -13.97
N GLN A 177 -7.92 -7.77 -14.64
CA GLN A 177 -8.55 -9.09 -14.56
C GLN A 177 -7.59 -10.20 -15.02
N ARG A 178 -6.86 -10.00 -16.14
CA ARG A 178 -5.84 -10.96 -16.61
C ARG A 178 -4.74 -11.17 -15.57
N LEU A 179 -4.27 -10.09 -14.95
CA LEU A 179 -3.28 -10.18 -13.87
C LEU A 179 -3.82 -10.96 -12.65
N MET A 180 -5.03 -10.64 -12.22
CA MET A 180 -5.68 -11.32 -11.09
C MET A 180 -5.81 -12.83 -11.35
N HIS A 181 -6.23 -13.22 -12.55
CA HIS A 181 -6.30 -14.64 -12.93
C HIS A 181 -4.93 -15.29 -12.96
N ARG A 182 -3.92 -14.68 -13.59
CA ARG A 182 -2.55 -15.18 -13.62
C ARG A 182 -1.97 -15.41 -12.23
N TRP A 183 -2.22 -14.50 -11.28
CA TRP A 183 -1.75 -14.65 -9.91
C TRP A 183 -2.55 -15.69 -9.13
N SER A 184 -3.84 -15.84 -9.41
CA SER A 184 -4.64 -16.89 -8.77
C SER A 184 -4.20 -18.32 -9.17
N GLU A 185 -3.67 -18.49 -10.39
CA GLU A 185 -3.08 -19.76 -10.84
C GLU A 185 -1.76 -20.08 -10.10
N GLN A 186 -1.03 -19.06 -9.65
CA GLN A 186 0.20 -19.23 -8.88
C GLN A 186 -0.04 -19.61 -7.42
N MET A 187 -1.20 -19.26 -6.87
CA MET A 187 -1.59 -19.48 -5.48
C MET A 187 -2.92 -20.25 -5.41
N PRO A 188 -2.88 -21.60 -5.32
CA PRO A 188 -4.09 -22.42 -5.28
C PRO A 188 -5.07 -21.98 -4.19
N GLY A 189 -6.35 -21.91 -4.54
CA GLY A 189 -7.41 -21.48 -3.62
C GLY A 189 -7.56 -19.97 -3.45
N MET A 190 -6.79 -19.15 -4.16
CA MET A 190 -6.89 -17.70 -4.08
C MET A 190 -8.29 -17.21 -4.41
N LYS A 191 -8.83 -16.35 -3.56
CA LYS A 191 -10.11 -15.67 -3.77
C LYS A 191 -9.89 -14.31 -4.43
N LEU A 192 -10.55 -14.09 -5.57
CA LEU A 192 -10.53 -12.82 -6.28
C LEU A 192 -11.73 -11.98 -5.87
N ARG A 193 -11.49 -10.74 -5.47
CA ARG A 193 -12.50 -9.81 -4.96
C ARG A 193 -12.34 -8.43 -5.59
N TYR A 194 -13.41 -7.63 -5.54
CA TYR A 194 -13.36 -6.20 -5.82
C TYR A 194 -14.36 -5.47 -4.90
N ASN A 195 -14.11 -4.19 -4.61
CA ASN A 195 -15.04 -3.40 -3.83
C ASN A 195 -16.31 -3.10 -4.64
N LYS A 196 -17.45 -3.10 -3.94
CA LYS A 196 -18.77 -2.78 -4.51
C LYS A 196 -19.36 -1.50 -3.93
N VAL A 197 -18.63 -0.89 -3.00
CA VAL A 197 -19.03 0.35 -2.34
C VAL A 197 -18.35 1.51 -3.05
N ARG A 198 -19.14 2.41 -3.61
CA ARG A 198 -18.63 3.66 -4.16
C ARG A 198 -18.30 4.62 -3.03
N HIS A 199 -17.04 5.04 -2.97
CA HIS A 199 -16.54 6.01 -1.99
C HIS A 199 -16.43 7.41 -2.58
N GLN A 200 -15.89 7.52 -3.79
CA GLN A 200 -15.57 8.79 -4.46
C GLN A 200 -16.74 9.30 -5.29
N TYR A 201 -17.07 10.58 -5.09
CA TYR A 201 -18.09 11.31 -5.82
C TYR A 201 -17.54 12.60 -6.47
N LYS A 202 -16.33 13.07 -6.06
CA LYS A 202 -15.56 14.18 -6.65
C LYS A 202 -14.36 13.64 -7.44
N ASN A 203 -13.64 14.49 -8.16
CA ASN A 203 -12.64 14.03 -9.14
C ASN A 203 -11.19 14.02 -8.64
N ALA A 204 -10.90 14.46 -7.39
CA ALA A 204 -9.52 14.77 -7.01
C ALA A 204 -8.82 13.73 -6.13
N GLN A 205 -9.53 12.75 -5.54
CA GLN A 205 -9.00 11.98 -4.42
C GLN A 205 -8.68 10.51 -4.73
N CYS A 206 -8.72 10.08 -6.00
CA CYS A 206 -8.50 8.66 -6.36
C CYS A 206 -7.17 8.09 -5.83
N GLY A 207 -6.06 8.83 -5.96
CA GLY A 207 -4.77 8.43 -5.41
C GLY A 207 -4.78 8.32 -3.88
N MET A 208 -5.46 9.22 -3.19
CA MET A 208 -5.63 9.16 -1.72
C MET A 208 -6.46 7.94 -1.30
N TYR A 209 -7.51 7.61 -2.06
CA TYR A 209 -8.29 6.39 -1.81
C TYR A 209 -7.44 5.13 -2.02
N CYS A 210 -6.56 5.10 -3.04
CA CYS A 210 -5.63 3.99 -3.23
C CYS A 210 -4.67 3.83 -2.06
N LEU A 211 -4.05 4.92 -1.57
CA LEU A 211 -3.19 4.90 -0.40
C LEU A 211 -3.94 4.42 0.85
N TYR A 212 -5.16 4.90 1.07
CA TYR A 212 -5.97 4.51 2.20
C TYR A 212 -6.42 3.05 2.11
N PHE A 213 -6.81 2.56 0.93
CA PHE A 213 -7.11 1.16 0.69
C PHE A 213 -5.92 0.25 1.01
N LEU A 214 -4.72 0.58 0.51
CA LEU A 214 -3.51 -0.19 0.79
C LEU A 214 -3.17 -0.18 2.28
N HIS A 215 -3.31 0.98 2.94
CA HIS A 215 -3.14 1.08 4.39
C HIS A 215 -4.11 0.16 5.14
N CYS A 216 -5.40 0.25 4.83
CA CYS A 216 -6.43 -0.59 5.45
C CYS A 216 -6.15 -2.09 5.23
N SER A 217 -5.74 -2.46 4.00
CA SER A 217 -5.40 -3.84 3.66
C SER A 217 -4.17 -4.36 4.43
N LEU A 218 -3.16 -3.52 4.65
CA LEU A 218 -1.97 -3.86 5.42
C LEU A 218 -2.25 -4.14 6.90
N PHE A 219 -3.30 -3.55 7.45
CA PHE A 219 -3.65 -3.65 8.89
C PHE A 219 -4.98 -4.35 9.15
N ASP A 220 -5.53 -5.05 8.15
CA ASP A 220 -6.80 -5.79 8.23
C ASP A 220 -7.98 -4.90 8.67
N ILE A 221 -7.96 -3.61 8.28
CA ILE A 221 -9.03 -2.64 8.56
C ILE A 221 -10.08 -2.77 7.46
N PRO A 222 -11.34 -3.10 7.78
CA PRO A 222 -12.37 -3.25 6.77
C PRO A 222 -12.79 -1.90 6.16
N MET A 223 -12.95 -1.87 4.83
CA MET A 223 -13.52 -0.74 4.08
C MET A 223 -14.92 -1.09 3.54
N GLN A 224 -15.84 -1.39 4.43
CA GLN A 224 -17.20 -1.80 4.07
C GLN A 224 -18.19 -0.63 4.01
N GLU A 225 -17.87 0.46 4.68
CA GLU A 225 -18.68 1.68 4.71
C GLU A 225 -18.08 2.75 3.80
N VAL A 226 -18.92 3.67 3.34
CA VAL A 226 -18.50 4.80 2.51
C VAL A 226 -17.55 5.69 3.31
N VAL A 227 -16.36 5.92 2.76
CA VAL A 227 -15.44 6.95 3.23
C VAL A 227 -15.64 8.17 2.32
N PRO A 228 -16.22 9.28 2.81
CA PRO A 228 -16.49 10.46 1.99
C PRO A 228 -15.22 11.15 1.46
N ASP A 229 -15.33 11.83 0.32
CA ASP A 229 -14.22 12.55 -0.31
C ASP A 229 -13.53 13.54 0.64
N ASP A 230 -14.32 14.27 1.44
CA ASP A 230 -13.77 15.25 2.38
C ASP A 230 -12.99 14.57 3.52
N VAL A 231 -13.43 13.39 3.93
CA VAL A 231 -12.73 12.59 4.96
C VAL A 231 -11.39 12.09 4.42
N VAL A 232 -11.38 11.51 3.21
CA VAL A 232 -10.12 11.00 2.63
C VAL A 232 -9.16 12.12 2.29
N ALA A 233 -9.65 13.30 1.90
CA ALA A 233 -8.82 14.50 1.70
C ALA A 233 -8.11 14.93 2.99
N MET A 234 -8.82 14.89 4.13
CA MET A 234 -8.23 15.19 5.44
C MET A 234 -7.19 14.15 5.90
N MET A 235 -7.09 13.00 5.25
CA MET A 235 -6.07 11.97 5.57
C MET A 235 -4.70 12.25 4.94
N ARG A 236 -4.52 13.31 4.12
CA ARG A 236 -3.21 13.66 3.55
C ARG A 236 -2.07 13.72 4.59
N PRO A 237 -2.25 14.33 5.79
CA PRO A 237 -1.23 14.31 6.84
C PRO A 237 -0.95 12.93 7.45
N MET A 238 -1.78 11.93 7.18
CA MET A 238 -1.51 10.54 7.57
C MET A 238 -0.38 9.95 6.73
N PHE A 239 -0.28 10.34 5.46
CA PHE A 239 0.65 9.77 4.49
C PHE A 239 1.85 10.68 4.18
N PHE A 240 1.69 12.00 4.34
CA PHE A 240 2.70 13.01 3.98
C PHE A 240 2.99 13.95 5.14
N LYS A 241 4.22 14.51 5.16
CA LYS A 241 4.57 15.65 6.03
C LYS A 241 4.00 16.89 5.37
N VAL A 242 2.92 17.41 5.90
CA VAL A 242 2.37 18.71 5.52
C VAL A 242 3.16 19.79 6.26
N ALA A 243 3.62 20.84 5.56
CA ALA A 243 4.38 21.96 6.12
C ALA A 243 3.53 22.79 7.08
#